data_056c58040a40483a1ad6abc29242f9be
#
_entry.id   056c58040a40483a1ad6abc29242f9be
#
_cell.length_a   1.000
_cell.length_b   1.000
_cell.length_c   1.000
_cell.angle_alpha   90.00
_cell.angle_beta   90.00
_cell.angle_gamma   90.00
#
_symmetry.space_group_name_H-M   'P 1'
#
loop_
_entity.id
_entity.type
_entity.pdbx_description
1 polymer ?
#
loop_
_entity_poly.entity_id
_entity_poly.type
_entity_poly.pdbx_seq_one_letter_code
_entity_poly.pdbx_strand_id
1 'polypeptide(L)'
;MTEGVLWPELNGDVPRWQDLRVSLSSGRPSTNPPTFGTFRNGLEMWSFSASQVQNLYFEAQMPHGWVLGSEIRPHIHWSPGNSTNTGAVMWELEYSWANVNDPFPASTIINSTQAAAGVAYQQQLMPWTPISGTGKRESSVFVCNLSRVGNNAADTFTGVAFGISVDFHYQVLTGGSIEEFPA
;
A
#
# COMPACT_ATOMS: atom_id res chain seq x y z
N MET A 1 -47.25 -25.02 -13.46
CA MET A 1 -45.86 -25.48 -13.34
C MET A 1 -45.00 -24.29 -13.68
N THR A 2 -44.55 -23.58 -12.67
CA THR A 2 -43.63 -22.44 -12.80
C THR A 2 -42.22 -23.01 -12.84
N GLU A 3 -41.58 -22.95 -14.01
CA GLU A 3 -40.17 -23.27 -14.13
C GLU A 3 -39.39 -22.30 -13.24
N GLY A 4 -38.74 -22.87 -12.20
CA GLY A 4 -37.81 -22.14 -11.37
C GLY A 4 -36.67 -21.67 -12.25
N VAL A 5 -36.41 -20.36 -12.26
CA VAL A 5 -35.18 -19.79 -12.84
C VAL A 5 -34.02 -20.40 -12.08
N LEU A 6 -33.37 -21.41 -12.67
CA LEU A 6 -32.08 -21.87 -12.25
C LEU A 6 -31.13 -20.69 -12.45
N TRP A 7 -30.81 -20.01 -11.38
CA TRP A 7 -29.64 -19.14 -11.35
C TRP A 7 -28.46 -20.04 -11.73
N PRO A 8 -27.67 -19.72 -12.77
CA PRO A 8 -26.45 -20.44 -13.00
C PRO A 8 -25.69 -20.38 -11.67
N GLU A 9 -25.32 -21.55 -11.15
CA GLU A 9 -24.41 -21.61 -10.02
C GLU A 9 -23.26 -20.69 -10.37
N LEU A 10 -23.18 -19.54 -9.71
CA LEU A 10 -21.97 -18.76 -9.67
C LEU A 10 -20.99 -19.64 -8.90
N ASN A 11 -20.40 -20.59 -9.61
CA ASN A 11 -19.25 -21.32 -9.14
C ASN A 11 -18.26 -20.23 -8.75
N GLY A 12 -18.02 -20.10 -7.43
CA GLY A 12 -17.32 -18.98 -6.80
C GLY A 12 -15.85 -18.84 -7.15
N ASP A 13 -15.43 -19.25 -8.32
CA ASP A 13 -14.04 -19.43 -8.72
C ASP A 13 -13.45 -18.26 -9.50
N VAL A 14 -14.17 -17.15 -9.65
CA VAL A 14 -13.60 -15.94 -10.24
C VAL A 14 -12.94 -15.10 -9.14
N PRO A 15 -11.62 -14.97 -9.14
CA PRO A 15 -10.93 -14.16 -8.14
C PRO A 15 -11.44 -12.73 -8.15
N ARG A 16 -11.67 -12.17 -6.96
CA ARG A 16 -12.06 -10.77 -6.75
C ARG A 16 -10.95 -10.04 -6.02
N TRP A 17 -10.80 -8.77 -6.30
CA TRP A 17 -9.84 -7.93 -5.61
C TRP A 17 -10.41 -7.39 -4.31
N GLN A 18 -9.59 -7.41 -3.27
CA GLN A 18 -9.83 -6.74 -1.99
C GLN A 18 -8.60 -5.93 -1.59
N ASP A 19 -8.80 -4.98 -0.68
CA ASP A 19 -7.75 -4.12 -0.14
C ASP A 19 -7.39 -4.54 1.28
N LEU A 20 -6.10 -4.80 1.49
CA LEU A 20 -5.49 -4.79 2.82
C LEU A 20 -4.92 -3.39 3.04
N ARG A 21 -5.70 -2.55 3.70
CA ARG A 21 -5.38 -1.14 3.90
C ARG A 21 -4.60 -0.92 5.20
N VAL A 22 -3.46 -0.24 5.08
CA VAL A 22 -2.66 0.22 6.21
C VAL A 22 -2.71 1.75 6.27
N SER A 23 -3.34 2.30 7.32
CA SER A 23 -3.35 3.74 7.55
C SER A 23 -1.97 4.24 7.97
N LEU A 24 -1.44 5.24 7.29
CA LEU A 24 -0.14 5.82 7.66
C LEU A 24 -0.19 6.64 8.95
N SER A 25 -1.37 7.04 9.43
CA SER A 25 -1.49 7.72 10.73
C SER A 25 -1.04 6.86 11.91
N SER A 26 -1.05 5.53 11.76
CA SER A 26 -0.51 4.57 12.74
C SER A 26 0.95 4.18 12.46
N GLY A 27 1.55 4.68 11.41
CA GLY A 27 2.94 4.39 11.04
C GLY A 27 3.93 4.88 12.10
N ARG A 28 4.99 4.12 12.32
CA ARG A 28 6.08 4.49 13.24
C ARG A 28 7.10 5.37 12.53
N PRO A 29 7.43 6.55 13.09
CA PRO A 29 8.45 7.41 12.52
C PRO A 29 9.85 6.78 12.61
N SER A 30 10.68 7.04 11.58
CA SER A 30 12.09 6.67 11.53
C SER A 30 12.97 7.70 12.27
N THR A 31 14.28 7.59 12.08
CA THR A 31 15.24 8.62 12.55
C THR A 31 15.17 9.92 11.73
N ASN A 32 14.67 9.87 10.51
CA ASN A 32 14.34 11.04 9.68
C ASN A 32 12.86 10.97 9.27
N PRO A 33 11.93 11.27 10.20
CA PRO A 33 10.51 11.09 9.95
C PRO A 33 9.94 12.24 9.12
N PRO A 34 8.81 12.02 8.41
CA PRO A 34 7.97 13.11 7.96
C PRO A 34 7.40 13.89 9.17
N THR A 35 6.84 15.04 8.93
CA THR A 35 6.20 15.85 9.97
C THR A 35 4.72 15.46 10.08
N PHE A 36 4.27 15.08 11.29
CA PHE A 36 2.86 14.91 11.57
C PHE A 36 2.27 16.27 11.93
N GLY A 37 1.31 16.73 11.16
CA GLY A 37 0.76 18.08 11.33
C GLY A 37 -0.41 18.36 10.38
N THR A 38 -0.82 19.62 10.36
CA THR A 38 -2.04 20.05 9.67
C THR A 38 -2.05 19.64 8.20
N PHE A 39 -3.02 18.83 7.85
CA PHE A 39 -3.38 18.50 6.48
C PHE A 39 -4.40 19.54 5.95
N ARG A 40 -5.56 19.60 6.58
CA ARG A 40 -6.63 20.55 6.20
C ARG A 40 -7.51 20.89 7.39
N ASN A 41 -7.65 22.17 7.70
CA ASN A 41 -8.37 22.65 8.88
C ASN A 41 -7.83 22.01 10.18
N GLY A 42 -8.63 21.25 10.90
CA GLY A 42 -8.25 20.55 12.13
C GLY A 42 -7.80 19.10 11.91
N LEU A 43 -7.60 18.64 10.67
CA LEU A 43 -7.14 17.29 10.36
C LEU A 43 -5.62 17.26 10.21
N GLU A 44 -4.98 16.25 10.77
CA GLU A 44 -3.53 16.05 10.72
C GLU A 44 -3.16 14.79 9.95
N MET A 45 -2.03 14.83 9.23
CA MET A 45 -1.45 13.73 8.48
C MET A 45 0.07 13.83 8.44
N TRP A 46 0.73 12.75 8.04
CA TRP A 46 2.15 12.77 7.75
C TRP A 46 2.44 13.52 6.45
N SER A 47 3.23 14.59 6.55
CA SER A 47 3.71 15.40 5.42
C SER A 47 5.19 15.13 5.16
N PHE A 48 5.49 14.68 3.95
CA PHE A 48 6.84 14.34 3.50
C PHE A 48 7.47 15.50 2.73
N SER A 49 8.69 15.85 3.09
CA SER A 49 9.47 16.95 2.49
C SER A 49 9.88 16.67 1.04
N ALA A 50 9.97 17.71 0.23
CA ALA A 50 10.49 17.68 -1.14
C ALA A 50 12.03 17.66 -1.24
N SER A 51 12.77 17.73 -0.14
CA SER A 51 14.23 17.90 -0.15
C SER A 51 15.00 16.82 0.59
N GLN A 52 14.30 15.84 1.16
CA GLN A 52 14.89 14.82 2.01
C GLN A 52 14.27 13.46 1.72
N VAL A 53 14.97 12.39 2.10
CA VAL A 53 14.38 11.05 2.23
C VAL A 53 13.77 10.96 3.62
N GLN A 54 12.47 10.81 3.71
CA GLN A 54 11.74 10.68 4.98
C GLN A 54 10.93 9.39 4.99
N ASN A 55 10.91 8.71 6.14
CA ASN A 55 10.48 7.32 6.25
C ASN A 55 9.44 7.11 7.34
N LEU A 56 8.50 6.20 7.09
CA LEU A 56 7.57 5.61 8.06
C LEU A 56 7.62 4.10 7.98
N TYR A 57 7.64 3.44 9.14
CA TYR A 57 7.56 1.99 9.26
C TYR A 57 6.14 1.55 9.56
N PHE A 58 5.73 0.44 8.95
CA PHE A 58 4.45 -0.23 9.21
C PHE A 58 4.56 -1.71 8.90
N GLU A 59 3.53 -2.46 9.25
CA GLU A 59 3.40 -3.89 8.96
C GLU A 59 2.04 -4.19 8.36
N ALA A 60 1.95 -5.27 7.59
CA ALA A 60 0.71 -5.78 7.03
C ALA A 60 0.72 -7.31 7.06
N GLN A 61 -0.38 -7.93 7.49
CA GLN A 61 -0.53 -9.37 7.53
C GLN A 61 -1.47 -9.83 6.43
N MET A 62 -1.06 -10.83 5.66
CA MET A 62 -1.91 -11.42 4.62
C MET A 62 -3.12 -12.13 5.24
N PRO A 63 -4.34 -11.82 4.76
CA PRO A 63 -5.56 -12.41 5.29
C PRO A 63 -5.75 -13.85 4.80
N HIS A 64 -6.54 -14.64 5.56
CA HIS A 64 -6.82 -16.03 5.29
C HIS A 64 -7.64 -16.27 4.00
N GLY A 65 -8.29 -15.24 3.47
CA GLY A 65 -9.01 -15.34 2.20
C GLY A 65 -8.17 -15.09 0.95
N TRP A 66 -6.88 -14.82 1.11
CA TRP A 66 -6.00 -14.58 -0.02
C TRP A 66 -5.84 -15.82 -0.89
N VAL A 67 -5.92 -15.67 -2.23
CA VAL A 67 -5.62 -16.73 -3.20
C VAL A 67 -4.12 -16.98 -3.17
N LEU A 68 -3.72 -18.09 -2.57
CA LEU A 68 -2.32 -18.44 -2.38
C LEU A 68 -1.52 -18.39 -3.67
N GLY A 69 -0.35 -17.77 -3.61
CA GLY A 69 0.55 -17.64 -4.73
C GLY A 69 0.16 -16.56 -5.75
N SER A 70 -1.02 -15.94 -5.63
CA SER A 70 -1.37 -14.82 -6.48
C SER A 70 -0.53 -13.58 -6.17
N GLU A 71 -0.38 -12.69 -7.15
CA GLU A 71 0.35 -11.44 -6.96
C GLU A 71 -0.39 -10.48 -6.01
N ILE A 72 0.40 -9.67 -5.30
CA ILE A 72 -0.07 -8.55 -4.48
C ILE A 72 0.25 -7.27 -5.25
N ARG A 73 -0.72 -6.35 -5.35
CA ARG A 73 -0.56 -5.07 -6.05
C ARG A 73 -0.56 -3.91 -5.05
N PRO A 74 0.61 -3.53 -4.52
CA PRO A 74 0.70 -2.42 -3.58
C PRO A 74 0.51 -1.08 -4.29
N HIS A 75 -0.11 -0.13 -3.59
CA HIS A 75 -0.22 1.26 -4.03
C HIS A 75 -0.30 2.19 -2.83
N ILE A 76 0.06 3.45 -3.04
CA ILE A 76 -0.08 4.50 -2.04
C ILE A 76 -1.21 5.45 -2.41
N HIS A 77 -2.03 5.79 -1.42
CA HIS A 77 -2.90 6.95 -1.45
C HIS A 77 -2.15 8.14 -0.85
N TRP A 78 -2.06 9.22 -1.60
CA TRP A 78 -1.35 10.41 -1.20
C TRP A 78 -2.04 11.68 -1.71
N SER A 79 -1.55 12.84 -1.29
CA SER A 79 -2.11 14.11 -1.72
C SER A 79 -1.04 15.20 -1.77
N PRO A 80 -1.00 16.05 -2.81
CA PRO A 80 -0.11 17.20 -2.85
C PRO A 80 -0.58 18.28 -1.86
N GLY A 81 0.39 18.89 -1.15
CA GLY A 81 0.11 19.96 -0.19
C GLY A 81 -0.14 21.34 -0.80
N ASN A 82 0.12 21.50 -2.09
CA ASN A 82 -0.11 22.76 -2.81
C ASN A 82 -0.49 22.50 -4.28
N SER A 83 -0.86 23.57 -4.98
CA SER A 83 -1.24 23.58 -6.40
C SER A 83 -0.23 24.35 -7.29
N THR A 84 0.97 24.65 -6.77
CA THR A 84 1.89 25.57 -7.44
C THR A 84 2.68 24.92 -8.58
N ASN A 85 2.77 23.59 -8.60
CA ASN A 85 3.42 22.87 -9.68
C ASN A 85 2.84 21.44 -9.82
N THR A 86 3.14 20.80 -10.95
CA THR A 86 2.75 19.45 -11.31
C THR A 86 3.95 18.51 -11.40
N GLY A 87 5.05 18.84 -10.72
CA GLY A 87 6.22 17.99 -10.62
C GLY A 87 5.88 16.62 -10.03
N ALA A 88 6.71 15.63 -10.29
CA ALA A 88 6.50 14.27 -9.81
C ALA A 88 6.98 14.09 -8.37
N VAL A 89 6.26 13.28 -7.62
CA VAL A 89 6.67 12.75 -6.30
C VAL A 89 7.18 11.33 -6.49
N MET A 90 8.34 11.02 -5.92
CA MET A 90 8.93 9.68 -5.92
C MET A 90 8.64 8.99 -4.59
N TRP A 91 7.84 7.92 -4.66
CA TRP A 91 7.55 7.06 -3.54
C TRP A 91 8.28 5.73 -3.66
N GLU A 92 8.82 5.27 -2.56
CA GLU A 92 9.55 4.01 -2.44
C GLU A 92 8.93 3.17 -1.34
N LEU A 93 8.73 1.89 -1.61
CA LEU A 93 8.32 0.88 -0.65
C LEU A 93 9.44 -0.16 -0.54
N GLU A 94 10.11 -0.19 0.59
CA GLU A 94 11.00 -1.27 0.98
C GLU A 94 10.22 -2.25 1.85
N TYR A 95 10.34 -3.54 1.56
CA TYR A 95 9.62 -4.57 2.32
C TYR A 95 10.45 -5.83 2.50
N SER A 96 10.21 -6.53 3.60
CA SER A 96 10.59 -7.92 3.81
C SER A 96 9.34 -8.70 4.14
N TRP A 97 9.15 -9.86 3.51
CA TRP A 97 7.92 -10.66 3.62
C TRP A 97 8.24 -12.10 4.01
N ALA A 98 7.74 -12.54 5.17
CA ALA A 98 7.98 -13.88 5.70
C ALA A 98 6.68 -14.61 6.01
N ASN A 99 6.68 -15.96 5.83
CA ASN A 99 5.65 -16.82 6.38
C ASN A 99 5.83 -16.99 7.90
N VAL A 100 4.81 -17.46 8.57
CA VAL A 100 4.92 -17.92 9.97
C VAL A 100 6.00 -19.01 10.06
N ASN A 101 6.85 -18.91 11.06
CA ASN A 101 8.01 -19.77 11.34
C ASN A 101 9.19 -19.67 10.34
N ASP A 102 9.10 -18.84 9.30
CA ASP A 102 10.22 -18.57 8.41
C ASP A 102 11.01 -17.31 8.86
N PRO A 103 12.32 -17.26 8.63
CA PRO A 103 13.08 -16.04 8.83
C PRO A 103 12.68 -14.99 7.78
N PHE A 104 12.70 -13.71 8.18
CA PHE A 104 12.54 -12.63 7.22
C PHE A 104 13.74 -12.58 6.25
N PRO A 105 13.50 -12.61 4.94
CA PRO A 105 14.56 -12.47 3.95
C PRO A 105 15.13 -11.03 3.94
N ALA A 106 16.22 -10.82 3.21
CA ALA A 106 16.68 -9.47 2.88
C ALA A 106 15.57 -8.66 2.23
N SER A 107 15.51 -7.37 2.54
CA SER A 107 14.47 -6.49 2.01
C SER A 107 14.58 -6.30 0.49
N THR A 108 13.44 -6.04 -0.12
CA THR A 108 13.32 -5.65 -1.53
C THR A 108 12.77 -4.23 -1.60
N ILE A 109 13.29 -3.43 -2.53
CA ILE A 109 12.86 -2.05 -2.76
C ILE A 109 12.15 -1.98 -4.10
N ILE A 110 10.96 -1.38 -4.10
CA ILE A 110 10.22 -0.99 -5.30
C ILE A 110 9.92 0.51 -5.23
N ASN A 111 10.03 1.20 -6.34
CA ASN A 111 9.77 2.63 -6.41
C ASN A 111 8.98 3.02 -7.65
N SER A 112 8.33 4.16 -7.61
CA SER A 112 7.60 4.74 -8.72
C SER A 112 7.47 6.25 -8.52
N THR A 113 7.19 6.96 -9.61
CA THR A 113 6.93 8.40 -9.60
C THR A 113 5.55 8.70 -10.15
N GLN A 114 4.89 9.71 -9.59
CA GLN A 114 3.63 10.22 -10.11
C GLN A 114 3.61 11.74 -10.08
N ALA A 115 3.20 12.36 -11.19
CA ALA A 115 2.99 13.79 -11.25
C ALA A 115 1.87 14.22 -10.29
N ALA A 116 2.11 15.31 -9.57
CA ALA A 116 1.08 15.95 -8.76
C ALA A 116 -0.04 16.50 -9.65
N ALA A 117 -1.29 16.37 -9.21
CA ALA A 117 -2.47 16.76 -9.98
C ALA A 117 -2.60 18.26 -10.26
N GLY A 118 -1.74 19.11 -9.66
CA GLY A 118 -1.87 20.57 -9.76
C GLY A 118 -3.03 21.14 -8.92
N VAL A 119 -3.66 20.34 -8.10
CA VAL A 119 -4.75 20.71 -7.19
C VAL A 119 -4.36 20.33 -5.77
N ALA A 120 -4.24 21.31 -4.88
CA ALA A 120 -3.91 21.04 -3.48
C ALA A 120 -4.96 20.13 -2.83
N TYR A 121 -4.51 19.19 -2.03
CA TYR A 121 -5.32 18.22 -1.30
C TYR A 121 -6.15 17.26 -2.15
N GLN A 122 -5.89 17.18 -3.46
CA GLN A 122 -6.51 16.16 -4.30
C GLN A 122 -5.94 14.79 -3.95
N GLN A 123 -6.82 13.83 -3.66
CA GLN A 123 -6.41 12.45 -3.47
C GLN A 123 -5.88 11.87 -4.78
N GLN A 124 -4.71 11.25 -4.71
CA GLN A 124 -4.09 10.50 -5.80
C GLN A 124 -3.76 9.09 -5.34
N LEU A 125 -3.72 8.18 -6.30
CA LEU A 125 -3.31 6.79 -6.12
C LEU A 125 -2.13 6.52 -7.04
N MET A 126 -1.02 6.00 -6.48
CA MET A 126 0.15 5.60 -7.26
C MET A 126 0.46 4.13 -7.03
N PRO A 127 0.38 3.29 -8.07
CA PRO A 127 0.75 1.88 -7.97
C PRO A 127 2.27 1.69 -8.03
N TRP A 128 2.74 0.63 -7.35
CA TRP A 128 4.06 0.06 -7.55
C TRP A 128 3.99 -1.22 -8.39
N THR A 129 5.16 -1.74 -8.73
CA THR A 129 5.29 -3.06 -9.37
C THR A 129 4.66 -4.14 -8.50
N PRO A 130 3.86 -5.06 -9.07
CA PRO A 130 3.29 -6.18 -8.34
C PRO A 130 4.36 -7.05 -7.67
N ILE A 131 4.02 -7.57 -6.49
CA ILE A 131 4.86 -8.45 -5.68
C ILE A 131 4.38 -9.89 -5.88
N SER A 132 5.29 -10.80 -6.24
CA SER A 132 4.94 -12.22 -6.39
C SER A 132 4.58 -12.86 -5.06
N GLY A 133 3.43 -13.53 -4.99
CA GLY A 133 3.00 -14.31 -3.85
C GLY A 133 3.50 -15.77 -3.85
N THR A 134 4.31 -16.15 -4.84
CA THR A 134 4.81 -17.53 -4.95
C THR A 134 5.54 -17.97 -3.69
N GLY A 135 5.12 -19.10 -3.10
CA GLY A 135 5.69 -19.67 -1.88
C GLY A 135 5.28 -18.94 -0.58
N LYS A 136 4.39 -17.96 -0.66
CA LYS A 136 3.82 -17.28 0.51
C LYS A 136 2.50 -17.92 0.91
N ARG A 137 2.13 -17.74 2.19
CA ARG A 137 0.95 -18.34 2.81
C ARG A 137 0.11 -17.28 3.52
N GLU A 138 -1.07 -17.69 3.95
CA GLU A 138 -1.92 -16.90 4.84
C GLU A 138 -1.16 -16.58 6.14
N SER A 139 -1.55 -15.51 6.82
CA SER A 139 -0.87 -15.02 8.02
C SER A 139 0.61 -14.63 7.85
N SER A 140 1.16 -14.72 6.64
CA SER A 140 2.48 -14.17 6.36
C SER A 140 2.49 -12.65 6.52
N VAL A 141 3.62 -12.10 6.97
CA VAL A 141 3.71 -10.69 7.37
C VAL A 141 4.72 -9.95 6.50
N PHE A 142 4.29 -8.78 6.02
CA PHE A 142 5.16 -7.73 5.49
C PHE A 142 5.63 -6.82 6.62
N VAL A 143 6.94 -6.60 6.70
CA VAL A 143 7.52 -5.48 7.44
C VAL A 143 7.98 -4.47 6.41
N CYS A 144 7.50 -3.24 6.52
CA CYS A 144 7.59 -2.23 5.47
C CYS A 144 8.21 -0.93 5.95
N ASN A 145 8.92 -0.28 5.03
CA ASN A 145 9.41 1.09 5.14
C ASN A 145 8.93 1.89 3.93
N LEU A 146 8.03 2.86 4.16
CA LEU A 146 7.58 3.80 3.13
C LEU A 146 8.47 5.03 3.14
N SER A 147 8.96 5.45 1.98
CA SER A 147 9.74 6.67 1.82
C SER A 147 9.20 7.56 0.72
N ARG A 148 9.23 8.90 0.95
CA ARG A 148 9.39 9.84 -0.14
C ARG A 148 10.87 10.11 -0.33
N VAL A 149 11.36 9.93 -1.56
CA VAL A 149 12.79 10.16 -1.90
C VAL A 149 12.94 11.57 -2.50
N GLY A 150 12.60 12.59 -1.68
CA GLY A 150 12.47 13.99 -2.10
C GLY A 150 13.78 14.65 -2.57
N ASN A 151 14.94 14.06 -2.27
CA ASN A 151 16.24 14.51 -2.78
C ASN A 151 16.67 13.79 -4.07
N ASN A 152 15.84 12.91 -4.64
CA ASN A 152 16.10 12.24 -5.92
C ASN A 152 15.77 13.17 -7.09
N ALA A 153 16.55 13.11 -8.17
CA ALA A 153 16.31 13.91 -9.36
C ALA A 153 14.95 13.63 -10.04
N ALA A 154 14.36 12.45 -9.79
CA ALA A 154 13.02 12.09 -10.28
C ALA A 154 11.88 12.66 -9.43
N ASP A 155 12.16 13.12 -8.18
CA ASP A 155 11.20 13.86 -7.35
C ASP A 155 11.32 15.35 -7.68
N THR A 156 10.42 15.86 -8.49
CA THR A 156 10.44 17.24 -8.98
C THR A 156 9.31 18.10 -8.41
N PHE A 157 8.44 17.51 -7.57
CA PHE A 157 7.39 18.24 -6.88
C PHE A 157 7.97 18.97 -5.66
N THR A 158 8.03 20.30 -5.71
CA THR A 158 8.68 21.13 -4.69
C THR A 158 7.84 21.34 -3.42
N GLY A 159 6.58 20.89 -3.40
CA GLY A 159 5.70 20.95 -2.23
C GLY A 159 5.82 19.73 -1.32
N VAL A 160 5.24 19.81 -0.14
CA VAL A 160 5.05 18.64 0.72
C VAL A 160 4.04 17.67 0.09
N ALA A 161 4.25 16.38 0.26
CA ALA A 161 3.32 15.34 -0.12
C ALA A 161 2.77 14.65 1.15
N PHE A 162 1.45 14.58 1.28
CA PHE A 162 0.80 13.90 2.40
C PHE A 162 0.59 12.42 2.07
N GLY A 163 1.12 11.53 2.91
CA GLY A 163 0.84 10.10 2.83
C GLY A 163 -0.44 9.77 3.60
N ILE A 164 -1.37 9.05 2.97
CA ILE A 164 -2.69 8.72 3.55
C ILE A 164 -2.73 7.26 4.00
N SER A 165 -2.56 6.34 3.07
CA SER A 165 -2.50 4.90 3.33
C SER A 165 -1.63 4.20 2.30
N VAL A 166 -1.11 3.04 2.67
CA VAL A 166 -0.61 2.04 1.72
C VAL A 166 -1.59 0.89 1.71
N ASP A 167 -2.05 0.52 0.54
CA ASP A 167 -3.00 -0.55 0.36
C ASP A 167 -2.34 -1.66 -0.47
N PHE A 168 -2.62 -2.92 -0.10
CA PHE A 168 -2.17 -4.09 -0.83
C PHE A 168 -3.40 -4.76 -1.43
N HIS A 169 -3.62 -4.59 -2.74
CA HIS A 169 -4.67 -5.33 -3.43
C HIS A 169 -4.28 -6.80 -3.52
N TYR A 170 -5.17 -7.67 -3.12
CA TYR A 170 -5.01 -9.12 -3.18
C TYR A 170 -6.28 -9.79 -3.71
N GLN A 171 -6.13 -10.99 -4.24
CA GLN A 171 -7.25 -11.77 -4.78
C GLN A 171 -7.86 -12.67 -3.72
N VAL A 172 -9.20 -12.80 -3.73
CA VAL A 172 -9.97 -13.74 -2.93
C VAL A 172 -10.91 -14.55 -3.82
N LEU A 173 -11.11 -15.84 -3.49
CA LEU A 173 -12.13 -16.70 -4.11
C LEU A 173 -13.34 -16.85 -3.20
N THR A 174 -13.11 -17.04 -1.92
CA THR A 174 -14.11 -17.28 -0.87
C THR A 174 -13.72 -16.53 0.41
N GLY A 175 -14.55 -16.61 1.42
CA GLY A 175 -14.41 -15.82 2.64
C GLY A 175 -13.52 -16.42 3.72
N GLY A 176 -12.27 -16.78 3.44
CA GLY A 176 -11.31 -17.15 4.48
C GLY A 176 -10.85 -18.61 4.47
N SER A 177 -9.87 -18.96 5.31
CA SER A 177 -9.39 -20.33 5.51
C SER A 177 -10.33 -21.13 6.43
N ILE A 178 -10.29 -22.45 6.31
CA ILE A 178 -11.05 -23.37 7.18
C ILE A 178 -10.37 -23.49 8.55
N GLU A 179 -9.04 -23.34 8.59
CA GLU A 179 -8.26 -23.45 9.81
C GLU A 179 -7.88 -22.08 10.35
N GLU A 180 -7.90 -21.94 11.69
CA GLU A 180 -7.52 -20.68 12.36
C GLU A 180 -6.05 -20.34 12.14
N PHE A 181 -5.17 -21.36 12.21
CA PHE A 181 -3.73 -21.24 11.99
C PHE A 181 -3.27 -22.23 10.91
N PRO A 182 -3.44 -21.92 9.62
CA PRO A 182 -2.95 -22.81 8.57
C PRO A 182 -1.42 -22.92 8.59
N ALA A 183 -0.92 -24.15 8.50
CA ALA A 183 0.50 -24.48 8.58
C ALA A 183 1.26 -24.13 7.28
#